data_3c1ed9a68363f95060a63daf57002f2b
#
_entry.id   3c1ed9a68363f95060a63daf57002f2b
#
_cell.length_a   1.000
_cell.length_b   1.000
_cell.length_c   1.000
_cell.angle_alpha   90.00
_cell.angle_beta   90.00
_cell.angle_gamma   90.00
#
_symmetry.space_group_name_H-M   'P 1'
#
loop_
_entity.id
_entity.type
_entity.pdbx_description
1 polymer ?
#
loop_
_entity_poly.entity_id
_entity_poly.type
_entity_poly.pdbx_seq_one_letter_code
_entity_poly.pdbx_strand_id
1 'polypeptide(L)'
;MAEILVVDDERIVRDGLKARLQGEGFAVRTARDGADALAKITERRPDLVLLDVMMPRMNGFRVCEEVRRTDGALPIVFLTAGASDGDQVRAIGLGGDDYVSKSAPDAVLLVRINRALDRVGAIAAGGSQQQGNTIRLGKVSVDMRTLSVAEDGREIARLTKTESDILALLDVANGKPLSIDAIISKLRGDGFSCEDAMVYVHVGNLRRKLGSAAGMVVNHRSEGYVLVR
;
A
#
# COMPACT_ATOMS: atom_id res chain seq x y z
N MET A 1 11.07 8.87 -15.18
CA MET A 1 11.30 9.65 -13.95
C MET A 1 10.03 9.62 -13.14
N ALA A 2 10.04 8.99 -11.96
CA ALA A 2 8.82 8.85 -11.17
C ALA A 2 8.39 10.20 -10.57
N GLU A 3 7.06 10.43 -10.53
CA GLU A 3 6.46 11.64 -9.98
C GLU A 3 5.88 11.39 -8.59
N ILE A 4 6.33 12.17 -7.62
CA ILE A 4 5.88 12.11 -6.22
C ILE A 4 5.03 13.35 -5.91
N LEU A 5 3.83 13.13 -5.34
CA LEU A 5 3.01 14.19 -4.76
C LEU A 5 3.29 14.27 -3.26
N VAL A 6 3.89 15.36 -2.81
CA VAL A 6 4.12 15.65 -1.37
C VAL A 6 2.97 16.48 -0.83
N VAL A 7 2.28 15.97 0.17
CA VAL A 7 1.09 16.59 0.80
C VAL A 7 1.39 16.87 2.27
N ASP A 8 1.43 18.14 2.64
CA ASP A 8 1.71 18.58 4.00
C ASP A 8 1.17 20.02 4.15
N ASP A 9 0.64 20.43 5.29
CA ASP A 9 0.13 21.79 5.47
C ASP A 9 1.26 22.78 5.78
N GLU A 10 2.39 22.32 6.31
CA GLU A 10 3.55 23.13 6.61
C GLU A 10 4.41 23.40 5.36
N ARG A 11 4.45 24.64 4.90
CA ARG A 11 5.21 25.04 3.71
C ARG A 11 6.70 24.65 3.79
N ILE A 12 7.33 24.85 4.96
CA ILE A 12 8.75 24.57 5.17
C ILE A 12 9.04 23.08 4.96
N VAL A 13 8.16 22.19 5.46
CA VAL A 13 8.27 20.74 5.29
C VAL A 13 8.12 20.37 3.82
N ARG A 14 7.09 20.89 3.14
CA ARG A 14 6.88 20.63 1.70
C ARG A 14 8.07 21.07 0.85
N ASP A 15 8.57 22.29 1.06
CA ASP A 15 9.68 22.84 0.27
C ASP A 15 10.98 22.04 0.54
N GLY A 16 11.22 21.65 1.79
CA GLY A 16 12.35 20.81 2.18
C GLY A 16 12.29 19.41 1.54
N LEU A 17 11.15 18.71 1.65
CA LEU A 17 10.97 17.41 1.01
C LEU A 17 11.06 17.48 -0.51
N LYS A 18 10.50 18.54 -1.12
CA LYS A 18 10.60 18.75 -2.55
C LYS A 18 12.05 18.87 -3.00
N ALA A 19 12.84 19.75 -2.35
CA ALA A 19 14.24 19.95 -2.72
C ALA A 19 15.05 18.65 -2.57
N ARG A 20 14.84 17.90 -1.49
CA ARG A 20 15.53 16.62 -1.23
C ARG A 20 15.20 15.58 -2.29
N LEU A 21 13.92 15.36 -2.58
CA LEU A 21 13.50 14.36 -3.56
C LEU A 21 13.88 14.74 -4.99
N GLN A 22 13.88 16.02 -5.33
CA GLN A 22 14.38 16.48 -6.62
C GLN A 22 15.90 16.26 -6.77
N GLY A 23 16.67 16.41 -5.67
CA GLY A 23 18.09 16.05 -5.65
C GLY A 23 18.36 14.58 -5.93
N GLU A 24 17.43 13.70 -5.58
CA GLU A 24 17.48 12.25 -5.84
C GLU A 24 16.88 11.85 -7.21
N GLY A 25 16.52 12.82 -8.04
CA GLY A 25 16.06 12.58 -9.42
C GLY A 25 14.57 12.30 -9.57
N PHE A 26 13.73 12.59 -8.56
CA PHE A 26 12.27 12.49 -8.70
C PHE A 26 11.64 13.75 -9.26
N ALA A 27 10.57 13.63 -10.03
CA ALA A 27 9.65 14.74 -10.28
C ALA A 27 8.77 14.95 -9.06
N VAL A 28 8.63 16.21 -8.58
CA VAL A 28 7.88 16.48 -7.35
C VAL A 28 6.84 17.57 -7.55
N ARG A 29 5.58 17.21 -7.33
CA ARG A 29 4.48 18.15 -7.10
C ARG A 29 4.18 18.26 -5.60
N THR A 30 3.59 19.37 -5.19
CA THR A 30 3.22 19.56 -3.78
C THR A 30 1.75 19.93 -3.66
N ALA A 31 1.10 19.54 -2.56
CA ALA A 31 -0.23 19.97 -2.18
C ALA A 31 -0.21 20.47 -0.72
N ARG A 32 -0.99 21.50 -0.45
CA ARG A 32 -0.99 22.20 0.84
C ARG A 32 -2.03 21.69 1.84
N ASP A 33 -2.97 20.89 1.38
CA ASP A 33 -4.04 20.30 2.20
C ASP A 33 -4.68 19.11 1.47
N GLY A 34 -5.59 18.40 2.13
CA GLY A 34 -6.24 17.22 1.57
C GLY A 34 -7.08 17.50 0.33
N ALA A 35 -7.76 18.65 0.26
CA ALA A 35 -8.59 19.01 -0.91
C ALA A 35 -7.70 19.29 -2.14
N ASP A 36 -6.61 20.04 -1.96
CA ASP A 36 -5.60 20.31 -3.00
C ASP A 36 -4.94 18.99 -3.46
N ALA A 37 -4.69 18.06 -2.53
CA ALA A 37 -4.15 16.75 -2.85
C ALA A 37 -5.09 15.94 -3.76
N LEU A 38 -6.36 15.82 -3.39
CA LEU A 38 -7.36 15.09 -4.19
C LEU A 38 -7.55 15.71 -5.57
N ALA A 39 -7.60 17.04 -5.67
CA ALA A 39 -7.68 17.74 -6.94
C ALA A 39 -6.50 17.42 -7.84
N LYS A 40 -5.27 17.48 -7.32
CA LYS A 40 -4.03 17.19 -8.06
C LYS A 40 -3.89 15.73 -8.46
N ILE A 41 -4.35 14.79 -7.64
CA ILE A 41 -4.38 13.36 -7.98
C ILE A 41 -5.35 13.12 -9.14
N THR A 42 -6.53 13.77 -9.11
CA THR A 42 -7.54 13.65 -10.18
C THR A 42 -7.07 14.28 -11.48
N GLU A 43 -6.42 15.45 -11.41
CA GLU A 43 -5.87 16.15 -12.58
C GLU A 43 -4.80 15.30 -13.29
N ARG A 44 -3.86 14.76 -12.52
CA ARG A 44 -2.81 13.87 -13.00
C ARG A 44 -2.36 12.93 -11.90
N ARG A 45 -2.57 11.64 -12.13
CA ARG A 45 -2.16 10.57 -11.20
C ARG A 45 -0.65 10.59 -10.97
N PRO A 46 -0.17 10.78 -9.73
CA PRO A 46 1.25 10.62 -9.42
C PRO A 46 1.62 9.12 -9.34
N ASP A 47 2.92 8.82 -9.35
CA ASP A 47 3.41 7.47 -9.13
C ASP A 47 3.39 7.08 -7.64
N LEU A 48 3.48 8.08 -6.74
CA LEU A 48 3.43 7.90 -5.29
C LEU A 48 2.93 9.17 -4.60
N VAL A 49 2.21 9.01 -3.50
CA VAL A 49 1.81 10.12 -2.61
C VAL A 49 2.55 9.99 -1.28
N LEU A 50 3.31 11.03 -0.90
CA LEU A 50 3.77 11.24 0.47
C LEU A 50 2.76 12.11 1.18
N LEU A 51 2.10 11.60 2.21
CA LEU A 51 0.90 12.18 2.79
C LEU A 51 1.05 12.43 4.28
N ASP A 52 1.05 13.69 4.69
CA ASP A 52 0.99 14.02 6.10
C ASP A 52 -0.33 13.56 6.73
N VAL A 53 -0.22 12.95 7.90
CA VAL A 53 -1.38 12.50 8.68
C VAL A 53 -2.15 13.68 9.25
N MET A 54 -1.44 14.66 9.82
CA MET A 54 -2.02 15.72 10.65
C MET A 54 -2.16 17.02 9.87
N MET A 55 -3.21 17.13 9.09
CA MET A 55 -3.54 18.34 8.35
C MET A 55 -4.90 18.93 8.79
N PRO A 56 -5.07 20.26 8.77
CA PRO A 56 -6.34 20.89 9.11
C PRO A 56 -7.43 20.58 8.08
N ARG A 57 -8.69 20.61 8.50
CA ARG A 57 -9.91 20.37 7.71
C ARG A 57 -10.05 18.94 7.18
N MET A 58 -9.11 18.45 6.40
CA MET A 58 -9.07 17.09 5.86
C MET A 58 -7.70 16.48 6.18
N ASN A 59 -7.67 15.57 7.15
CA ASN A 59 -6.45 14.87 7.52
C ASN A 59 -6.05 13.82 6.47
N GLY A 60 -4.80 13.33 6.56
CA GLY A 60 -4.27 12.36 5.60
C GLY A 60 -5.07 11.06 5.53
N PHE A 61 -5.66 10.63 6.63
CA PHE A 61 -6.49 9.43 6.65
C PHE A 61 -7.72 9.56 5.73
N ARG A 62 -8.40 10.72 5.77
CA ARG A 62 -9.54 10.99 4.89
C ARG A 62 -9.12 11.07 3.43
N VAL A 63 -7.96 11.68 3.13
CA VAL A 63 -7.41 11.69 1.76
C VAL A 63 -7.17 10.25 1.28
N CYS A 64 -6.55 9.40 2.11
CA CYS A 64 -6.32 8.00 1.78
C CYS A 64 -7.63 7.25 1.51
N GLU A 65 -8.65 7.39 2.35
CA GLU A 65 -9.97 6.78 2.16
C GLU A 65 -10.59 7.18 0.81
N GLU A 66 -10.57 8.46 0.45
CA GLU A 66 -11.12 8.95 -0.82
C GLU A 66 -10.35 8.40 -2.02
N VAL A 67 -9.01 8.38 -1.94
CA VAL A 67 -8.17 7.79 -3.00
C VAL A 67 -8.47 6.30 -3.15
N ARG A 68 -8.58 5.55 -2.05
CA ARG A 68 -8.84 4.10 -2.10
C ARG A 68 -10.20 3.71 -2.69
N ARG A 69 -11.16 4.63 -2.72
CA ARG A 69 -12.45 4.42 -3.42
C ARG A 69 -12.30 4.36 -4.93
N THR A 70 -11.32 5.07 -5.48
CA THR A 70 -11.13 5.21 -6.93
C THR A 70 -9.86 4.53 -7.43
N ASP A 71 -8.80 4.54 -6.64
CA ASP A 71 -7.49 3.98 -7.00
C ASP A 71 -6.88 3.20 -5.82
N GLY A 72 -7.12 1.89 -5.79
CA GLY A 72 -6.52 0.97 -4.82
C GLY A 72 -5.01 0.77 -5.02
N ALA A 73 -4.50 1.04 -6.23
CA ALA A 73 -3.13 0.74 -6.64
C ALA A 73 -2.15 1.91 -6.47
N LEU A 74 -2.64 3.14 -6.26
CA LEU A 74 -1.77 4.31 -6.05
C LEU A 74 -1.01 4.17 -4.72
N PRO A 75 0.32 4.10 -4.71
CA PRO A 75 1.09 4.00 -3.48
C PRO A 75 0.92 5.24 -2.60
N ILE A 76 0.61 5.03 -1.33
CA ILE A 76 0.49 6.08 -0.31
C ILE A 76 1.40 5.75 0.85
N VAL A 77 2.40 6.59 1.07
CA VAL A 77 3.30 6.53 2.23
C VAL A 77 2.94 7.69 3.16
N PHE A 78 2.54 7.35 4.38
CA PHE A 78 2.20 8.38 5.36
C PHE A 78 3.45 9.02 5.98
N LEU A 79 3.39 10.34 6.17
CA LEU A 79 4.34 11.10 6.97
C LEU A 79 3.73 11.39 8.34
N THR A 80 4.49 11.19 9.41
CA THR A 80 4.01 11.46 10.78
C THR A 80 5.07 12.17 11.61
N ALA A 81 4.68 13.14 12.40
CA ALA A 81 5.58 13.84 13.32
C ALA A 81 5.99 13.00 14.54
N GLY A 82 5.19 11.98 14.89
CA GLY A 82 5.47 11.03 15.97
C GLY A 82 4.66 9.76 15.72
N ALA A 83 5.32 8.62 15.74
CA ALA A 83 4.66 7.35 15.54
C ALA A 83 4.15 6.82 16.89
N SER A 84 2.87 7.12 17.24
CA SER A 84 2.21 6.22 18.15
C SER A 84 1.86 4.93 17.41
N ASP A 85 2.00 3.77 18.04
CA ASP A 85 1.64 2.47 17.43
C ASP A 85 0.19 2.49 16.90
N GLY A 86 -0.69 3.24 17.57
CA GLY A 86 -2.08 3.40 17.16
C GLY A 86 -2.27 4.15 15.82
N ASP A 87 -1.47 5.17 15.55
CA ASP A 87 -1.56 5.93 14.29
C ASP A 87 -1.01 5.12 13.13
N GLN A 88 0.03 4.32 13.35
CA GLN A 88 0.61 3.42 12.35
C GLN A 88 -0.38 2.32 11.95
N VAL A 89 -0.97 1.65 12.94
CA VAL A 89 -2.02 0.62 12.72
C VAL A 89 -3.20 1.22 11.98
N ARG A 90 -3.62 2.45 12.32
CA ARG A 90 -4.71 3.15 11.65
C ARG A 90 -4.37 3.51 10.20
N ALA A 91 -3.16 4.03 9.94
CA ALA A 91 -2.69 4.38 8.61
C ALA A 91 -2.76 3.20 7.65
N ILE A 92 -2.23 2.06 8.06
CA ILE A 92 -2.27 0.81 7.31
C ILE A 92 -3.69 0.24 7.23
N GLY A 93 -4.46 0.35 8.33
CA GLY A 93 -5.85 -0.09 8.38
C GLY A 93 -6.76 0.59 7.36
N LEU A 94 -6.47 1.82 7.00
CA LEU A 94 -7.18 2.61 5.98
C LEU A 94 -6.64 2.40 4.56
N GLY A 95 -5.64 1.53 4.39
CA GLY A 95 -5.10 1.17 3.07
C GLY A 95 -3.85 1.95 2.68
N GLY A 96 -3.14 2.57 3.62
CA GLY A 96 -1.78 3.05 3.41
C GLY A 96 -0.83 1.89 3.13
N ASP A 97 0.16 2.10 2.29
CA ASP A 97 1.14 1.06 1.93
C ASP A 97 2.32 1.05 2.91
N ASP A 98 2.69 2.20 3.46
CA ASP A 98 3.76 2.36 4.43
C ASP A 98 3.62 3.68 5.21
N TYR A 99 4.48 3.89 6.21
CA TYR A 99 4.58 5.16 6.95
C TYR A 99 6.04 5.49 7.25
N VAL A 100 6.35 6.77 7.39
CA VAL A 100 7.69 7.28 7.71
C VAL A 100 7.57 8.45 8.68
N SER A 101 8.41 8.49 9.71
CA SER A 101 8.51 9.69 10.55
C SER A 101 9.08 10.86 9.74
N LYS A 102 8.52 12.08 9.92
CA LYS A 102 9.07 13.31 9.34
C LYS A 102 10.52 13.58 9.80
N SER A 103 10.90 13.04 10.96
CA SER A 103 12.26 13.11 11.51
C SER A 103 13.18 11.97 11.06
N ALA A 104 12.70 11.04 10.24
CA ALA A 104 13.52 9.93 9.77
C ALA A 104 14.69 10.43 8.90
N PRO A 105 15.86 9.78 8.96
CA PRO A 105 16.96 10.04 8.04
C PRO A 105 16.52 9.92 6.57
N ASP A 106 17.11 10.74 5.70
CA ASP A 106 16.80 10.74 4.27
C ASP A 106 16.92 9.36 3.63
N ALA A 107 17.95 8.60 4.01
CA ALA A 107 18.15 7.24 3.52
C ALA A 107 16.95 6.32 3.81
N VAL A 108 16.31 6.46 4.99
CA VAL A 108 15.12 5.68 5.36
C VAL A 108 13.93 6.09 4.50
N LEU A 109 13.70 7.39 4.30
CA LEU A 109 12.64 7.91 3.45
C LEU A 109 12.79 7.40 2.01
N LEU A 110 14.00 7.51 1.44
CA LEU A 110 14.29 7.08 0.07
C LEU A 110 14.11 5.57 -0.13
N VAL A 111 14.56 4.75 0.81
CA VAL A 111 14.34 3.30 0.77
C VAL A 111 12.86 2.97 0.70
N ARG A 112 12.02 3.65 1.50
CA ARG A 112 10.56 3.40 1.50
C ARG A 112 9.88 3.87 0.24
N ILE A 113 10.27 5.04 -0.30
CA ILE A 113 9.78 5.56 -1.57
C ILE A 113 10.10 4.61 -2.72
N ASN A 114 11.40 4.27 -2.89
CA ASN A 114 11.84 3.38 -3.97
C ASN A 114 11.08 2.05 -3.91
N ARG A 115 10.96 1.48 -2.73
CA ARG A 115 10.22 0.25 -2.52
C ARG A 115 8.74 0.34 -2.90
N ALA A 116 8.07 1.43 -2.53
CA ALA A 116 6.67 1.64 -2.91
C ALA A 116 6.54 1.78 -4.44
N LEU A 117 7.52 2.41 -5.09
CA LEU A 117 7.58 2.56 -6.54
C LEU A 117 7.95 1.25 -7.27
N ASP A 118 8.91 0.46 -6.76
CA ASP A 118 9.34 -0.82 -7.36
C ASP A 118 8.20 -1.84 -7.41
N ARG A 119 7.33 -1.83 -6.40
CA ARG A 119 6.12 -2.64 -6.41
C ARG A 119 5.20 -2.33 -7.59
N VAL A 120 5.20 -1.10 -8.09
CA VAL A 120 4.45 -0.70 -9.30
C VAL A 120 5.18 -1.15 -10.56
N GLY A 121 6.52 -1.05 -10.60
CA GLY A 121 7.35 -1.40 -11.75
C GLY A 121 7.42 -2.91 -12.03
N ALA A 122 7.38 -3.76 -11.00
CA ALA A 122 7.42 -5.21 -11.16
C ALA A 122 6.20 -5.78 -11.93
N ILE A 123 5.07 -5.06 -11.93
CA ILE A 123 3.89 -5.42 -12.74
C ILE A 123 4.09 -5.04 -14.21
N ALA A 124 4.80 -3.95 -14.50
CA ALA A 124 5.05 -3.49 -15.88
C ALA A 124 6.12 -4.32 -16.58
N ALA A 125 7.08 -4.90 -15.83
CA ALA A 125 8.21 -5.68 -16.38
C ALA A 125 7.91 -7.18 -16.56
N GLY A 126 6.86 -7.72 -15.93
CA GLY A 126 6.41 -9.11 -16.08
C GLY A 126 5.59 -9.33 -17.34
N GLY A 127 6.23 -9.11 -18.51
CA GLY A 127 5.63 -9.38 -19.80
C GLY A 127 5.37 -10.87 -20.02
N SER A 128 4.23 -11.14 -20.70
CA SER A 128 3.88 -12.35 -21.42
C SER A 128 3.75 -13.67 -20.64
N GLN A 129 2.56 -13.88 -20.03
CA GLN A 129 1.81 -15.13 -20.30
C GLN A 129 0.31 -14.90 -19.96
N GLN A 130 -0.55 -15.08 -20.92
CA GLN A 130 -1.98 -14.76 -20.94
C GLN A 130 -2.89 -15.74 -20.14
N GLN A 131 -2.38 -16.48 -19.15
CA GLN A 131 -3.18 -17.48 -18.43
C GLN A 131 -2.79 -17.59 -16.94
N GLY A 132 -2.78 -16.49 -16.16
CA GLY A 132 -2.41 -16.60 -14.74
C GLY A 132 -2.67 -15.39 -13.87
N ASN A 133 -3.39 -14.40 -14.35
CA ASN A 133 -3.50 -13.12 -13.63
C ASN A 133 -4.76 -13.01 -12.74
N THR A 134 -5.51 -14.10 -12.56
CA THR A 134 -6.72 -14.13 -11.74
C THR A 134 -6.64 -15.25 -10.71
N ILE A 135 -6.67 -14.89 -9.44
CA ILE A 135 -6.79 -15.85 -8.33
C ILE A 135 -8.28 -16.09 -8.10
N ARG A 136 -8.69 -17.38 -8.16
CA ARG A 136 -10.09 -17.81 -7.92
C ARG A 136 -10.22 -18.44 -6.56
N LEU A 137 -11.19 -17.96 -5.77
CA LEU A 137 -11.46 -18.34 -4.40
C LEU A 137 -12.97 -18.62 -4.26
N GLY A 138 -13.39 -19.80 -4.69
CA GLY A 138 -14.81 -20.15 -4.77
C GLY A 138 -15.57 -19.22 -5.73
N LYS A 139 -16.53 -18.44 -5.19
CA LYS A 139 -17.30 -17.45 -5.97
C LYS A 139 -16.55 -16.12 -6.18
N VAL A 140 -15.45 -15.92 -5.46
CA VAL A 140 -14.65 -14.70 -5.52
C VAL A 140 -13.51 -14.89 -6.52
N SER A 141 -13.28 -13.88 -7.34
CA SER A 141 -12.13 -13.77 -8.25
C SER A 141 -11.38 -12.46 -8.00
N VAL A 142 -10.06 -12.54 -7.97
CA VAL A 142 -9.19 -11.39 -7.80
C VAL A 142 -8.34 -11.22 -9.05
N ASP A 143 -8.55 -10.13 -9.79
CA ASP A 143 -7.68 -9.75 -10.91
C ASP A 143 -6.43 -9.06 -10.35
N MET A 144 -5.29 -9.73 -10.47
CA MET A 144 -4.01 -9.26 -9.92
C MET A 144 -3.42 -8.08 -10.68
N ARG A 145 -3.92 -7.77 -11.87
CA ARG A 145 -3.49 -6.61 -12.67
C ARG A 145 -4.25 -5.34 -12.30
N THR A 146 -5.58 -5.45 -12.15
CA THR A 146 -6.45 -4.31 -11.80
C THR A 146 -6.66 -4.19 -10.31
N LEU A 147 -6.22 -5.19 -9.54
CA LEU A 147 -6.42 -5.34 -8.09
C LEU A 147 -7.91 -5.38 -7.69
N SER A 148 -8.78 -5.66 -8.64
CA SER A 148 -10.22 -5.75 -8.40
C SER A 148 -10.61 -7.11 -7.84
N VAL A 149 -11.50 -7.11 -6.87
CA VAL A 149 -12.12 -8.28 -6.28
C VAL A 149 -13.57 -8.33 -6.76
N ALA A 150 -13.95 -9.43 -7.39
CA ALA A 150 -15.30 -9.64 -7.86
C ALA A 150 -15.90 -10.90 -7.22
N GLU A 151 -17.17 -10.85 -6.83
CA GLU A 151 -17.97 -11.97 -6.35
C GLU A 151 -19.15 -12.19 -7.29
N ASP A 152 -19.31 -13.40 -7.79
CA ASP A 152 -20.29 -13.76 -8.82
C ASP A 152 -20.25 -12.80 -10.05
N GLY A 153 -19.04 -12.33 -10.42
CA GLY A 153 -18.79 -11.44 -11.56
C GLY A 153 -19.03 -9.94 -11.29
N ARG A 154 -19.47 -9.55 -10.10
CA ARG A 154 -19.66 -8.15 -9.71
C ARG A 154 -18.50 -7.67 -8.85
N GLU A 155 -17.89 -6.54 -9.21
CA GLU A 155 -16.82 -5.92 -8.38
C GLU A 155 -17.38 -5.53 -7.01
N ILE A 156 -16.74 -6.01 -5.94
CA ILE A 156 -17.12 -5.76 -4.54
C ILE A 156 -16.08 -4.95 -3.79
N ALA A 157 -14.81 -5.00 -4.21
CA ALA A 157 -13.72 -4.26 -3.56
C ALA A 157 -12.51 -4.12 -4.49
N ARG A 158 -11.52 -3.33 -4.04
CA ARG A 158 -10.16 -3.27 -4.64
C ARG A 158 -9.12 -3.50 -3.56
N LEU A 159 -8.12 -4.31 -3.86
CA LEU A 159 -6.97 -4.53 -3.01
C LEU A 159 -6.00 -3.35 -3.11
N THR A 160 -5.23 -3.11 -2.05
CA THR A 160 -3.97 -2.38 -2.17
C THR A 160 -2.92 -3.29 -2.76
N LYS A 161 -1.80 -2.71 -3.20
CA LYS A 161 -0.69 -3.51 -3.73
C LYS A 161 -0.15 -4.49 -2.69
N THR A 162 0.03 -4.05 -1.44
CA THR A 162 0.50 -4.90 -0.34
C THR A 162 -0.46 -6.07 -0.06
N GLU A 163 -1.76 -5.82 -0.04
CA GLU A 163 -2.77 -6.88 0.13
C GLU A 163 -2.74 -7.89 -1.01
N SER A 164 -2.58 -7.42 -2.24
CA SER A 164 -2.43 -8.25 -3.43
C SER A 164 -1.16 -9.11 -3.37
N ASP A 165 -0.03 -8.53 -2.95
CA ASP A 165 1.23 -9.26 -2.81
C ASP A 165 1.13 -10.35 -1.75
N ILE A 166 0.50 -10.07 -0.60
CA ILE A 166 0.23 -11.08 0.43
C ILE A 166 -0.63 -12.21 -0.14
N LEU A 167 -1.71 -11.88 -0.86
CA LEU A 167 -2.55 -12.90 -1.48
C LEU A 167 -1.78 -13.76 -2.47
N ALA A 168 -0.96 -13.15 -3.33
CA ALA A 168 -0.12 -13.86 -4.30
C ALA A 168 0.89 -14.80 -3.61
N LEU A 169 1.51 -14.36 -2.52
CA LEU A 169 2.44 -15.19 -1.74
C LEU A 169 1.75 -16.41 -1.14
N LEU A 170 0.55 -16.23 -0.59
CA LEU A 170 -0.25 -17.31 -0.03
C LEU A 170 -0.74 -18.27 -1.12
N ASP A 171 -1.08 -17.76 -2.29
CA ASP A 171 -1.50 -18.54 -3.45
C ASP A 171 -0.37 -19.45 -3.97
N VAL A 172 0.82 -18.87 -4.14
CA VAL A 172 2.04 -19.61 -4.55
C VAL A 172 2.45 -20.65 -3.51
N ALA A 173 2.21 -20.39 -2.22
CA ALA A 173 2.49 -21.34 -1.13
C ALA A 173 1.61 -22.61 -1.19
N ASN A 174 0.53 -22.56 -1.97
CA ASN A 174 -0.33 -23.71 -2.32
C ASN A 174 -0.73 -24.55 -1.08
N GLY A 175 -1.38 -23.91 -0.10
CA GLY A 175 -1.85 -24.55 1.11
C GLY A 175 -0.78 -24.81 2.20
N LYS A 176 0.46 -24.34 2.00
CA LYS A 176 1.50 -24.37 3.03
C LYS A 176 1.44 -23.08 3.85
N PRO A 177 1.50 -23.14 5.20
CA PRO A 177 1.58 -21.96 6.02
C PRO A 177 2.83 -21.13 5.71
N LEU A 178 2.67 -19.81 5.67
CA LEU A 178 3.77 -18.85 5.62
C LEU A 178 3.85 -18.10 6.94
N SER A 179 4.98 -18.18 7.62
CA SER A 179 5.22 -17.42 8.84
C SER A 179 5.17 -15.90 8.54
N ILE A 180 4.90 -15.11 9.56
CA ILE A 180 4.89 -13.63 9.44
C ILE A 180 6.25 -13.15 8.93
N ASP A 181 7.35 -13.67 9.49
CA ASP A 181 8.71 -13.34 9.04
C ASP A 181 8.94 -13.70 7.57
N ALA A 182 8.41 -14.84 7.10
CA ALA A 182 8.51 -15.23 5.69
C ALA A 182 7.73 -14.30 4.78
N ILE A 183 6.52 -13.88 5.19
CA ILE A 183 5.72 -12.89 4.46
C ILE A 183 6.47 -11.56 4.41
N ILE A 184 6.93 -11.09 5.56
CA ILE A 184 7.72 -9.87 5.68
C ILE A 184 8.97 -9.95 4.78
N SER A 185 9.76 -10.99 4.87
CA SER A 185 10.99 -11.16 4.08
C SER A 185 10.71 -11.13 2.58
N LYS A 186 9.64 -11.80 2.12
CA LYS A 186 9.25 -11.82 0.70
C LYS A 186 8.66 -10.50 0.21
N LEU A 187 7.96 -9.77 1.08
CA LEU A 187 7.48 -8.44 0.75
C LEU A 187 8.61 -7.40 0.74
N ARG A 188 9.72 -7.67 1.39
CA ARG A 188 10.75 -6.69 1.71
C ARG A 188 11.88 -6.59 0.72
N GLY A 189 12.30 -7.64 0.05
CA GLY A 189 13.66 -7.61 -0.44
C GLY A 189 14.63 -7.20 0.69
N ASP A 190 15.90 -7.31 0.56
CA ASP A 190 16.86 -7.06 1.63
C ASP A 190 16.77 -5.65 2.24
N GLY A 191 16.53 -5.55 3.55
CA GLY A 191 16.80 -4.35 4.34
C GLY A 191 15.63 -3.65 5.04
N PHE A 192 14.53 -4.34 5.39
CA PHE A 192 13.37 -3.70 6.04
C PHE A 192 13.04 -4.23 7.44
N SER A 193 12.80 -3.32 8.38
CA SER A 193 12.19 -3.59 9.68
C SER A 193 10.69 -3.19 9.63
N CYS A 194 9.78 -4.13 9.47
CA CYS A 194 8.34 -3.97 9.62
C CYS A 194 7.92 -4.71 10.87
N GLU A 195 7.12 -4.12 11.68
CA GLU A 195 6.61 -4.80 12.86
C GLU A 195 5.58 -5.84 12.43
N ASP A 196 5.55 -6.98 13.12
CA ASP A 196 4.59 -8.07 12.91
C ASP A 196 3.14 -7.58 12.88
N ALA A 197 2.85 -6.55 13.68
CA ALA A 197 1.55 -5.91 13.74
C ALA A 197 1.01 -5.44 12.37
N MET A 198 1.88 -5.01 11.45
CA MET A 198 1.45 -4.53 10.13
C MET A 198 0.93 -5.64 9.23
N VAL A 199 1.52 -6.83 9.29
CA VAL A 199 1.03 -7.99 8.53
C VAL A 199 -0.38 -8.37 8.98
N TYR A 200 -0.64 -8.34 10.28
CA TYR A 200 -1.99 -8.63 10.82
C TYR A 200 -3.04 -7.65 10.28
N VAL A 201 -2.70 -6.36 10.19
CA VAL A 201 -3.62 -5.34 9.67
C VAL A 201 -3.89 -5.54 8.19
N HIS A 202 -2.87 -5.77 7.36
CA HIS A 202 -3.02 -6.03 5.93
C HIS A 202 -3.85 -7.30 5.68
N VAL A 203 -3.59 -8.38 6.42
CA VAL A 203 -4.39 -9.61 6.31
C VAL A 203 -5.83 -9.38 6.77
N GLY A 204 -6.06 -8.59 7.81
CA GLY A 204 -7.40 -8.20 8.25
C GLY A 204 -8.16 -7.44 7.16
N ASN A 205 -7.51 -6.49 6.50
CA ASN A 205 -8.07 -5.75 5.38
C ASN A 205 -8.32 -6.63 4.16
N LEU A 206 -7.38 -7.49 3.81
CA LEU A 206 -7.50 -8.48 2.73
C LEU A 206 -8.75 -9.35 2.95
N ARG A 207 -8.89 -9.95 4.13
CA ARG A 207 -10.08 -10.76 4.48
C ARG A 207 -11.38 -9.98 4.29
N ARG A 208 -11.45 -8.76 4.80
CA ARG A 208 -12.65 -7.91 4.67
C ARG A 208 -13.02 -7.65 3.21
N LYS A 209 -12.02 -7.47 2.34
CA LYS A 209 -12.21 -7.21 0.90
C LYS A 209 -12.52 -8.47 0.09
N LEU A 210 -12.13 -9.64 0.57
CA LEU A 210 -12.42 -10.93 -0.09
C LEU A 210 -13.88 -11.41 0.10
N GLY A 211 -14.72 -10.69 0.82
CA GLY A 211 -16.15 -11.04 0.97
C GLY A 211 -16.36 -12.47 1.47
N SER A 212 -17.13 -13.29 0.74
CA SER A 212 -17.41 -14.69 1.13
C SER A 212 -16.16 -15.58 1.16
N ALA A 213 -15.06 -15.20 0.50
CA ALA A 213 -13.80 -15.93 0.53
C ALA A 213 -12.88 -15.53 1.72
N ALA A 214 -13.32 -14.62 2.61
CA ALA A 214 -12.54 -14.17 3.77
C ALA A 214 -12.01 -15.33 4.64
N GLY A 215 -12.81 -16.38 4.83
CA GLY A 215 -12.45 -17.57 5.60
C GLY A 215 -11.39 -18.47 4.97
N MET A 216 -11.06 -18.27 3.69
CA MET A 216 -10.02 -19.03 3.01
C MET A 216 -8.61 -18.59 3.40
N VAL A 217 -8.43 -17.37 3.91
CA VAL A 217 -7.17 -16.92 4.50
C VAL A 217 -7.20 -17.25 5.99
N VAL A 218 -6.57 -18.34 6.39
CA VAL A 218 -6.59 -18.88 7.75
C VAL A 218 -5.30 -18.54 8.48
N ASN A 219 -5.41 -18.23 9.78
CA ASN A 219 -4.25 -18.11 10.67
C ASN A 219 -4.03 -19.44 11.39
N HIS A 220 -2.95 -20.14 11.06
CA HIS A 220 -2.49 -21.28 11.82
C HIS A 220 -1.63 -20.79 12.98
N ARG A 221 -2.08 -21.07 14.20
CA ARG A 221 -1.36 -20.68 15.44
C ARG A 221 0.08 -21.23 15.36
N SER A 222 1.05 -20.35 15.59
CA SER A 222 2.51 -20.60 15.54
C SER A 222 3.14 -20.84 14.14
N GLU A 223 2.37 -21.04 13.08
CA GLU A 223 2.90 -21.31 11.74
C GLU A 223 2.72 -20.16 10.75
N GLY A 224 1.76 -19.25 11.02
CA GLY A 224 1.47 -18.10 10.19
C GLY A 224 0.18 -18.21 9.40
N TYR A 225 0.15 -17.69 8.18
CA TYR A 225 -1.05 -17.63 7.35
C TYR A 225 -1.00 -18.64 6.20
N VAL A 226 -2.18 -19.18 5.88
CA VAL A 226 -2.38 -20.13 4.78
C VAL A 226 -3.61 -19.73 3.96
N LEU A 227 -3.56 -19.94 2.65
CA LEU A 227 -4.73 -19.87 1.78
C LEU A 227 -5.28 -21.30 1.59
N VAL A 228 -6.48 -21.56 2.11
CA VAL A 228 -7.19 -22.83 1.98
C VAL A 228 -8.21 -22.70 0.86
N ARG A 229 -8.18 -23.61 -0.12
CA ARG A 229 -9.13 -23.68 -1.25
C ARG A 229 -10.14 -24.79 -1.09
#